data_018f5856bc0955581420e416ea9aad07
#
_entry.id   018f5856bc0955581420e416ea9aad07
#
_cell.length_a   1.000
_cell.length_b   1.000
_cell.length_c   1.000
_cell.angle_alpha   90.00
_cell.angle_beta   90.00
_cell.angle_gamma   90.00
#
_symmetry.space_group_name_H-M   'P 1'
#
loop_
_entity.id
_entity.type
_entity.pdbx_description
1 polymer ?
#
loop_
_entity_poly.entity_id
_entity_poly.type
_entity_poly.pdbx_seq_one_letter_code
_entity_poly.pdbx_strand_id
1 'polypeptide(L)'
;MKKYEKIINDIILKIQTGIFKEGEQLYTEKEIKEIYNVSSTTAVRVLNELESAGYIFRIQGKGSFVNKTLVNKKVFVTENNNFHKHFKESVSEHSEVIEAEIIQDKELCAKLKLKNQKLLKVARIKYIGNVAWAHQTNYIPIKYLPDVNLDDIDSFKELATMIRKKYRIDIHQEKSKKYMQVIVDTPEEIANFIAKDGEPCFEFDRYTYFADGKIFEYVKIFINYKYYSLTIKD
;
A
#
# COMPACT_ATOMS: atom_id res chain seq x y z
N MET A 1 -20.29 -22.13 -17.21
CA MET A 1 -19.80 -20.77 -17.50
C MET A 1 -20.76 -20.10 -18.48
N LYS A 2 -21.28 -18.95 -18.16
CA LYS A 2 -22.25 -18.22 -18.99
C LYS A 2 -21.58 -17.67 -20.26
N LYS A 3 -22.34 -17.48 -21.34
CA LYS A 3 -21.76 -17.07 -22.64
C LYS A 3 -20.97 -15.74 -22.55
N TYR A 4 -21.50 -14.75 -21.81
CA TYR A 4 -20.82 -13.47 -21.63
C TYR A 4 -19.47 -13.59 -20.86
N GLU A 5 -19.37 -14.50 -19.89
CA GLU A 5 -18.12 -14.75 -19.14
C GLU A 5 -17.02 -15.31 -20.03
N LYS A 6 -17.37 -16.18 -20.99
CA LYS A 6 -16.40 -16.68 -21.98
C LYS A 6 -15.86 -15.54 -22.86
N ILE A 7 -16.71 -14.63 -23.27
CA ILE A 7 -16.33 -13.47 -24.09
C ILE A 7 -15.40 -12.53 -23.31
N ILE A 8 -15.76 -12.23 -22.05
CA ILE A 8 -14.91 -11.41 -21.16
C ILE A 8 -13.52 -12.03 -21.04
N ASN A 9 -13.44 -13.34 -20.76
CA ASN A 9 -12.15 -14.02 -20.60
C ASN A 9 -11.32 -14.03 -21.90
N ASP A 10 -11.95 -14.19 -23.05
CA ASP A 10 -11.26 -14.14 -24.35
C ASP A 10 -10.71 -12.73 -24.63
N ILE A 11 -11.49 -11.69 -24.37
CA ILE A 11 -11.04 -10.31 -24.55
C ILE A 11 -9.90 -9.97 -23.55
N ILE A 12 -10.02 -10.39 -22.29
CA ILE A 12 -8.97 -10.23 -21.29
C ILE A 12 -7.68 -10.90 -21.76
N LEU A 13 -7.76 -12.14 -22.27
CA LEU A 13 -6.60 -12.85 -22.79
C LEU A 13 -5.94 -12.08 -23.94
N LYS A 14 -6.74 -11.52 -24.86
CA LYS A 14 -6.24 -10.73 -25.99
C LYS A 14 -5.54 -9.44 -25.53
N ILE A 15 -6.02 -8.80 -24.46
CA ILE A 15 -5.36 -7.65 -23.84
C ILE A 15 -4.04 -8.10 -23.19
N GLN A 16 -4.06 -9.15 -22.40
CA GLN A 16 -2.88 -9.66 -21.68
C GLN A 16 -1.78 -10.19 -22.62
N THR A 17 -2.16 -10.75 -23.77
CA THR A 17 -1.21 -11.24 -24.80
C THR A 17 -0.75 -10.14 -25.77
N GLY A 18 -1.23 -8.88 -25.60
CA GLY A 18 -0.83 -7.75 -26.42
C GLY A 18 -1.46 -7.69 -27.80
N ILE A 19 -2.50 -8.50 -28.08
CA ILE A 19 -3.30 -8.40 -29.31
C ILE A 19 -4.00 -7.04 -29.35
N PHE A 20 -4.53 -6.58 -28.20
CA PHE A 20 -4.93 -5.19 -28.00
C PHE A 20 -3.89 -4.50 -27.14
N LYS A 21 -3.29 -3.45 -27.68
CA LYS A 21 -2.28 -2.65 -26.99
C LYS A 21 -2.93 -1.62 -26.08
N GLU A 22 -2.18 -1.18 -25.08
CA GLU A 22 -2.53 -0.10 -24.20
C GLU A 22 -2.92 1.17 -24.97
N GLY A 23 -4.10 1.75 -24.63
CA GLY A 23 -4.67 2.90 -25.31
C GLY A 23 -5.30 2.61 -26.66
N GLU A 24 -5.26 1.37 -27.15
CA GLU A 24 -5.90 0.95 -28.39
C GLU A 24 -7.41 0.82 -28.23
N GLN A 25 -8.15 1.11 -29.30
CA GLN A 25 -9.60 0.96 -29.29
C GLN A 25 -9.98 -0.51 -29.27
N LEU A 26 -10.82 -0.89 -28.30
CA LEU A 26 -11.39 -2.22 -28.22
C LEU A 26 -12.56 -2.36 -29.18
N TYR A 27 -13.02 -3.57 -29.40
CA TYR A 27 -14.23 -3.86 -30.12
C TYR A 27 -15.40 -2.97 -29.69
N THR A 28 -16.12 -2.47 -30.68
CA THR A 28 -17.42 -1.81 -30.47
C THR A 28 -18.50 -2.83 -30.08
N GLU A 29 -19.63 -2.35 -29.56
CA GLU A 29 -20.81 -3.20 -29.30
C GLU A 29 -21.21 -4.01 -30.53
N LYS A 30 -21.21 -3.36 -31.72
CA LYS A 30 -21.56 -4.01 -32.99
C LYS A 30 -20.60 -5.14 -33.33
N GLU A 31 -19.31 -4.91 -33.21
CA GLU A 31 -18.27 -5.92 -33.47
C GLU A 31 -18.35 -7.09 -32.51
N ILE A 32 -18.60 -6.84 -31.22
CA ILE A 32 -18.80 -7.91 -30.23
C ILE A 32 -20.00 -8.78 -30.60
N LYS A 33 -21.11 -8.17 -31.03
CA LYS A 33 -22.28 -8.90 -31.50
C LYS A 33 -21.94 -9.81 -32.68
N GLU A 34 -21.23 -9.28 -33.67
CA GLU A 34 -20.89 -9.99 -34.89
C GLU A 34 -19.87 -11.09 -34.62
N ILE A 35 -18.76 -10.79 -33.92
CA ILE A 35 -17.65 -11.74 -33.67
C ILE A 35 -18.10 -12.91 -32.79
N TYR A 36 -18.87 -12.62 -31.74
CA TYR A 36 -19.27 -13.65 -30.76
C TYR A 36 -20.70 -14.17 -30.94
N ASN A 37 -21.42 -13.70 -31.94
CA ASN A 37 -22.81 -14.04 -32.23
C ASN A 37 -23.68 -13.96 -30.97
N VAL A 38 -23.84 -12.74 -30.45
CA VAL A 38 -24.61 -12.43 -29.22
C VAL A 38 -25.54 -11.24 -29.44
N SER A 39 -26.51 -11.09 -28.50
CA SER A 39 -27.42 -9.94 -28.50
C SER A 39 -26.72 -8.65 -28.10
N SER A 40 -27.28 -7.48 -28.46
CA SER A 40 -26.81 -6.17 -28.01
C SER A 40 -26.73 -6.10 -26.49
N THR A 41 -27.72 -6.62 -25.77
CA THR A 41 -27.73 -6.65 -24.31
C THR A 41 -26.52 -7.39 -23.73
N THR A 42 -26.12 -8.52 -24.38
CA THR A 42 -24.95 -9.27 -23.97
C THR A 42 -23.65 -8.52 -24.28
N ALA A 43 -23.57 -7.87 -25.44
CA ALA A 43 -22.39 -7.08 -25.81
C ALA A 43 -22.19 -5.89 -24.89
N VAL A 44 -23.27 -5.15 -24.58
CA VAL A 44 -23.22 -4.05 -23.60
C VAL A 44 -22.78 -4.53 -22.23
N ARG A 45 -23.30 -5.69 -21.77
CA ARG A 45 -22.90 -6.29 -20.51
C ARG A 45 -21.41 -6.62 -20.47
N VAL A 46 -20.88 -7.23 -21.54
CA VAL A 46 -19.44 -7.53 -21.65
C VAL A 46 -18.60 -6.28 -21.49
N LEU A 47 -18.95 -5.20 -22.21
CA LEU A 47 -18.22 -3.94 -22.13
C LEU A 47 -18.33 -3.30 -20.74
N ASN A 48 -19.51 -3.36 -20.09
CA ASN A 48 -19.69 -2.84 -18.74
C ASN A 48 -18.85 -3.62 -17.70
N GLU A 49 -18.81 -4.92 -17.80
CA GLU A 49 -18.02 -5.77 -16.89
C GLU A 49 -16.52 -5.54 -17.10
N LEU A 50 -16.04 -5.41 -18.36
CA LEU A 50 -14.64 -5.07 -18.65
C LEU A 50 -14.25 -3.69 -18.12
N GLU A 51 -15.14 -2.69 -18.22
CA GLU A 51 -14.93 -1.35 -17.68
C GLU A 51 -14.91 -1.38 -16.15
N SER A 52 -15.89 -2.03 -15.52
CA SER A 52 -15.97 -2.18 -14.08
C SER A 52 -14.78 -2.94 -13.50
N ALA A 53 -14.23 -3.88 -14.26
CA ALA A 53 -13.01 -4.61 -13.91
C ALA A 53 -11.71 -3.84 -14.22
N GLY A 54 -11.81 -2.63 -14.84
CA GLY A 54 -10.68 -1.76 -15.12
C GLY A 54 -9.83 -2.17 -16.33
N TYR A 55 -10.28 -3.10 -17.17
CA TYR A 55 -9.57 -3.49 -18.40
C TYR A 55 -9.69 -2.45 -19.50
N ILE A 56 -10.79 -1.71 -19.51
CA ILE A 56 -11.06 -0.67 -20.50
C ILE A 56 -11.61 0.59 -19.82
N PHE A 57 -11.55 1.71 -20.54
CA PHE A 57 -12.28 2.95 -20.22
C PHE A 57 -13.05 3.40 -21.45
N ARG A 58 -14.14 4.14 -21.23
CA ARG A 58 -14.98 4.64 -22.30
C ARG A 58 -14.82 6.14 -22.47
N ILE A 59 -14.78 6.56 -23.73
CA ILE A 59 -14.87 7.97 -24.10
C ILE A 59 -16.19 8.15 -24.86
N GLN A 60 -17.05 9.00 -24.35
CA GLN A 60 -18.35 9.28 -24.97
C GLN A 60 -18.18 9.72 -26.44
N GLY A 61 -18.89 9.05 -27.34
CA GLY A 61 -18.81 9.32 -28.79
C GLY A 61 -17.57 8.78 -29.51
N LYS A 62 -16.58 8.24 -28.78
CA LYS A 62 -15.36 7.71 -29.39
C LYS A 62 -15.18 6.20 -29.26
N GLY A 63 -15.79 5.59 -28.24
CA GLY A 63 -15.74 4.13 -28.04
C GLY A 63 -15.07 3.70 -26.74
N SER A 64 -14.71 2.42 -26.69
CA SER A 64 -14.01 1.79 -25.56
C SER A 64 -12.54 1.60 -25.91
N PHE A 65 -11.65 1.86 -24.96
CA PHE A 65 -10.20 1.82 -25.14
C PHE A 65 -9.56 0.96 -24.06
N VAL A 66 -8.49 0.24 -24.40
CA VAL A 66 -7.74 -0.55 -23.44
C VAL A 66 -7.07 0.36 -22.43
N ASN A 67 -7.27 0.07 -21.15
CA ASN A 67 -6.74 0.90 -20.07
C ASN A 67 -5.21 0.83 -20.02
N LYS A 68 -4.59 1.96 -19.74
CA LYS A 68 -3.13 2.07 -19.53
C LYS A 68 -2.64 1.44 -18.24
N THR A 69 -3.52 1.07 -17.37
CA THR A 69 -3.17 0.57 -16.06
C THR A 69 -3.25 -0.95 -16.05
N LEU A 70 -2.24 -1.56 -15.48
CA LEU A 70 -2.27 -2.94 -15.02
C LEU A 70 -3.65 -3.25 -14.43
N VAL A 71 -4.26 -4.28 -14.94
CA VAL A 71 -5.53 -4.83 -14.48
C VAL A 71 -5.61 -4.73 -12.97
N ASN A 72 -6.56 -3.96 -12.47
CA ASN A 72 -6.93 -3.98 -11.06
C ASN A 72 -7.61 -5.32 -10.74
N LYS A 73 -6.81 -6.39 -10.73
CA LYS A 73 -7.25 -7.66 -10.16
C LYS A 73 -7.56 -7.37 -8.70
N LYS A 74 -8.81 -7.59 -8.26
CA LYS A 74 -9.12 -7.59 -6.84
C LYS A 74 -8.36 -8.75 -6.21
N VAL A 75 -7.23 -8.43 -5.63
CA VAL A 75 -6.37 -9.38 -4.94
C VAL A 75 -6.60 -9.17 -3.45
N PHE A 76 -6.96 -10.24 -2.75
CA PHE A 76 -6.95 -10.22 -1.29
C PHE A 76 -5.52 -10.48 -0.84
N VAL A 77 -4.90 -9.48 -0.24
CA VAL A 77 -3.57 -9.58 0.33
C VAL A 77 -3.71 -9.75 1.83
N THR A 78 -3.21 -10.86 2.34
CA THR A 78 -3.06 -11.07 3.78
C THR A 78 -1.60 -10.87 4.14
N GLU A 79 -1.33 -9.88 4.98
CA GLU A 79 0.00 -9.69 5.56
C GLU A 79 0.17 -10.70 6.71
N ASN A 80 1.23 -11.49 6.64
CA ASN A 80 1.55 -12.45 7.67
C ASN A 80 2.89 -12.08 8.31
N ASN A 81 2.86 -11.85 9.60
CA ASN A 81 4.08 -11.85 10.39
C ASN A 81 4.46 -13.31 10.65
N ASN A 82 5.59 -13.75 10.12
CA ASN A 82 6.04 -15.14 10.24
C ASN A 82 6.60 -15.50 11.64
N PHE A 83 6.20 -14.77 12.68
CA PHE A 83 6.75 -14.93 14.02
C PHE A 83 6.54 -16.33 14.60
N HIS A 84 5.33 -16.90 14.41
CA HIS A 84 5.02 -18.25 14.91
C HIS A 84 5.89 -19.36 14.33
N LYS A 85 6.57 -19.12 13.19
CA LYS A 85 7.55 -20.06 12.65
C LYS A 85 8.91 -20.02 13.36
N HIS A 86 9.23 -18.88 14.00
CA HIS A 86 10.54 -18.60 14.57
C HIS A 86 10.54 -18.45 16.09
N PHE A 87 9.36 -18.15 16.69
CA PHE A 87 9.23 -17.89 18.12
C PHE A 87 8.11 -18.72 18.73
N LYS A 88 8.26 -19.08 20.01
CA LYS A 88 7.20 -19.72 20.79
C LYS A 88 6.09 -18.70 21.10
N GLU A 89 4.85 -19.16 21.22
CA GLU A 89 3.64 -18.34 21.39
C GLU A 89 3.63 -17.34 22.56
N SER A 90 4.61 -17.40 23.47
CA SER A 90 4.66 -16.58 24.69
C SER A 90 5.62 -15.38 24.61
N VAL A 91 6.13 -15.05 23.43
CA VAL A 91 7.11 -13.96 23.30
C VAL A 91 6.41 -12.64 23.04
N SER A 92 6.63 -11.63 23.89
CA SER A 92 6.03 -10.31 23.78
C SER A 92 6.69 -9.45 22.69
N GLU A 93 5.87 -8.69 21.97
CA GLU A 93 6.36 -7.60 21.11
C GLU A 93 6.55 -6.33 21.93
N HIS A 94 7.61 -5.58 21.62
CA HIS A 94 7.83 -4.23 22.14
C HIS A 94 8.56 -3.37 21.14
N SER A 95 8.65 -2.06 21.42
CA SER A 95 9.38 -1.12 20.59
C SER A 95 10.37 -0.33 21.42
N GLU A 96 11.52 -0.02 20.84
CA GLU A 96 12.48 0.92 21.38
C GLU A 96 12.54 2.15 20.49
N VAL A 97 12.54 3.33 21.11
CA VAL A 97 12.68 4.59 20.40
C VAL A 97 14.17 4.86 20.21
N ILE A 98 14.59 5.03 18.95
CA ILE A 98 15.97 5.41 18.62
C ILE A 98 16.10 6.92 18.58
N GLU A 99 15.06 7.56 18.01
CA GLU A 99 15.10 9.01 17.76
C GLU A 99 13.68 9.58 17.79
N ALA A 100 13.52 10.74 18.42
CA ALA A 100 12.32 11.55 18.37
C ALA A 100 12.70 13.02 18.29
N GLU A 101 12.37 13.69 17.18
CA GLU A 101 12.76 15.07 16.92
C GLU A 101 11.72 15.80 16.06
N ILE A 102 11.79 17.13 16.06
CA ILE A 102 11.02 17.97 15.13
C ILE A 102 11.96 18.40 14.01
N ILE A 103 11.63 17.95 12.80
CA ILE A 103 12.40 18.27 11.59
C ILE A 103 11.63 19.19 10.64
N GLN A 104 12.36 19.78 9.70
CA GLN A 104 11.80 20.50 8.57
C GLN A 104 12.48 20.01 7.30
N ASP A 105 11.76 19.25 6.50
CA ASP A 105 12.26 18.59 5.29
C ASP A 105 11.29 18.85 4.14
N LYS A 106 11.80 19.35 3.01
CA LYS A 106 11.00 19.73 1.84
C LYS A 106 10.47 18.50 1.08
N GLU A 107 11.26 17.44 1.00
CA GLU A 107 10.87 16.22 0.27
C GLU A 107 9.80 15.45 1.04
N LEU A 108 9.96 15.32 2.36
CA LEU A 108 8.95 14.72 3.23
C LEU A 108 7.66 15.54 3.23
N CYS A 109 7.78 16.87 3.26
CA CYS A 109 6.63 17.75 3.12
C CYS A 109 5.91 17.52 1.78
N ALA A 110 6.64 17.37 0.68
CA ALA A 110 6.05 17.07 -0.64
C ALA A 110 5.31 15.72 -0.64
N LYS A 111 5.91 14.65 -0.06
CA LYS A 111 5.24 13.35 0.14
C LYS A 111 3.94 13.47 0.92
N LEU A 112 3.89 14.31 1.93
CA LEU A 112 2.71 14.60 2.75
C LEU A 112 1.74 15.62 2.12
N LYS A 113 2.04 16.09 0.89
CA LYS A 113 1.30 17.15 0.19
C LYS A 113 1.20 18.47 0.99
N LEU A 114 2.26 18.81 1.67
CA LEU A 114 2.37 19.99 2.51
C LEU A 114 3.36 21.00 1.93
N LYS A 115 3.18 22.27 2.30
CA LYS A 115 4.15 23.33 2.03
C LYS A 115 4.96 23.59 3.32
N ASN A 116 6.24 23.23 3.29
CA ASN A 116 7.26 23.62 4.28
C ASN A 116 6.76 23.69 5.74
N GLN A 117 6.30 22.57 6.28
CA GLN A 117 5.82 22.47 7.67
C GLN A 117 6.81 21.68 8.52
N LYS A 118 6.77 21.90 9.83
CA LYS A 118 7.48 21.08 10.80
C LYS A 118 6.82 19.73 10.95
N LEU A 119 7.62 18.67 11.01
CA LEU A 119 7.19 17.29 11.16
C LEU A 119 7.79 16.73 12.45
N LEU A 120 7.01 15.98 13.21
CA LEU A 120 7.53 15.06 14.20
C LEU A 120 8.09 13.85 13.46
N LYS A 121 9.35 13.53 13.66
CA LYS A 121 10.02 12.29 13.26
C LYS A 121 10.18 11.42 14.48
N VAL A 122 9.72 10.15 14.39
CA VAL A 122 9.92 9.15 15.44
C VAL A 122 10.43 7.87 14.79
N ALA A 123 11.68 7.51 15.07
CA ALA A 123 12.30 6.27 14.63
C ALA A 123 12.32 5.23 15.76
N ARG A 124 11.89 4.01 15.44
CA ARG A 124 11.77 2.92 16.40
C ARG A 124 12.24 1.61 15.81
N ILE A 125 12.85 0.78 16.64
CA ILE A 125 13.06 -0.64 16.37
C ILE A 125 11.94 -1.45 17.03
N LYS A 126 11.37 -2.37 16.27
CA LYS A 126 10.39 -3.34 16.80
C LYS A 126 11.08 -4.66 17.11
N TYR A 127 10.79 -5.16 18.28
CA TYR A 127 11.33 -6.40 18.79
C TYR A 127 10.24 -7.44 19.03
N ILE A 128 10.62 -8.70 18.87
CA ILE A 128 9.90 -9.83 19.43
C ILE A 128 10.88 -10.61 20.34
N GLY A 129 10.62 -10.62 21.64
CA GLY A 129 11.67 -10.98 22.60
C GLY A 129 12.88 -10.08 22.43
N ASN A 130 14.07 -10.67 22.22
CA ASN A 130 15.32 -9.94 22.00
C ASN A 130 15.71 -9.80 20.52
N VAL A 131 14.81 -10.14 19.61
CA VAL A 131 15.10 -10.11 18.17
C VAL A 131 14.47 -8.88 17.52
N ALA A 132 15.32 -7.98 17.02
CA ALA A 132 14.87 -6.86 16.21
C ALA A 132 14.42 -7.38 14.85
N TRP A 133 13.19 -7.06 14.45
CA TRP A 133 12.61 -7.55 13.21
C TRP A 133 12.20 -6.45 12.22
N ALA A 134 11.95 -5.23 12.71
CA ALA A 134 11.58 -4.11 11.88
C ALA A 134 12.11 -2.78 12.41
N HIS A 135 12.47 -1.91 11.49
CA HIS A 135 12.75 -0.50 11.73
C HIS A 135 11.60 0.32 11.16
N GLN A 136 11.05 1.24 11.95
CA GLN A 136 9.92 2.06 11.55
C GLN A 136 10.15 3.52 11.89
N THR A 137 10.05 4.40 10.87
CA THR A 137 10.11 5.85 11.06
C THR A 137 8.78 6.48 10.67
N ASN A 138 8.15 7.17 11.60
CA ASN A 138 6.93 7.94 11.40
C ASN A 138 7.27 9.42 11.19
N TYR A 139 6.60 10.05 10.23
CA TYR A 139 6.66 11.48 9.95
C TYR A 139 5.25 12.06 10.03
N ILE A 140 4.99 12.90 11.04
CA ILE A 140 3.66 13.43 11.34
C ILE A 140 3.72 14.96 11.37
N PRO A 141 2.86 15.67 10.61
CA PRO A 141 2.79 17.12 10.68
C PRO A 141 2.48 17.60 12.11
N ILE A 142 3.34 18.46 12.66
CA ILE A 142 3.21 18.90 14.06
C ILE A 142 1.88 19.59 14.37
N LYS A 143 1.24 20.16 13.36
CA LYS A 143 -0.10 20.77 13.49
C LYS A 143 -1.19 19.80 13.96
N TYR A 144 -0.99 18.49 13.78
CA TYR A 144 -1.91 17.45 14.25
C TYR A 144 -1.60 16.96 15.67
N LEU A 145 -0.42 17.32 16.17
CA LEU A 145 0.09 16.93 17.48
C LEU A 145 0.53 18.17 18.28
N PRO A 146 -0.36 19.16 18.51
CA PRO A 146 -0.01 20.30 19.31
C PRO A 146 0.40 19.83 20.71
N ASP A 147 1.37 20.50 21.31
CA ASP A 147 1.90 20.21 22.65
C ASP A 147 2.49 18.79 22.80
N VAL A 148 3.04 18.20 21.70
CA VAL A 148 3.82 16.97 21.80
C VAL A 148 5.07 17.27 22.66
N ASN A 149 5.30 16.43 23.66
CA ASN A 149 6.47 16.55 24.54
C ASN A 149 7.56 15.58 24.06
N LEU A 150 8.71 16.11 23.63
CA LEU A 150 9.84 15.32 23.18
C LEU A 150 10.66 14.74 24.35
N ASP A 151 10.53 15.30 25.55
CA ASP A 151 11.26 14.79 26.72
C ASP A 151 10.69 13.48 27.24
N ASP A 152 9.41 13.18 26.93
CA ASP A 152 8.74 11.92 27.26
C ASP A 152 8.95 10.91 26.14
N ILE A 153 10.19 10.46 25.95
CA ILE A 153 10.58 9.49 24.91
C ILE A 153 9.81 8.17 25.03
N ASP A 154 9.51 7.73 26.26
CA ASP A 154 8.81 6.48 26.48
C ASP A 154 7.39 6.46 25.92
N SER A 155 6.74 7.63 25.85
CA SER A 155 5.41 7.73 25.25
C SER A 155 5.39 7.36 23.75
N PHE A 156 6.52 7.51 23.05
CA PHE A 156 6.64 7.19 21.63
C PHE A 156 6.85 5.68 21.36
N LYS A 157 7.17 4.87 22.37
CA LYS A 157 7.24 3.41 22.21
C LYS A 157 5.92 2.88 21.67
N GLU A 158 4.80 3.37 22.23
CA GLU A 158 3.43 3.05 21.81
C GLU A 158 2.77 4.24 21.10
N LEU A 159 3.41 4.76 20.04
CA LEU A 159 3.03 6.01 19.35
C LEU A 159 1.54 6.07 18.98
N ALA A 160 1.00 4.98 18.42
CA ALA A 160 -0.43 4.91 18.06
C ALA A 160 -1.35 5.06 19.27
N THR A 161 -0.99 4.43 20.39
CA THR A 161 -1.72 4.51 21.65
C THR A 161 -1.65 5.91 22.25
N MET A 162 -0.48 6.52 22.21
CA MET A 162 -0.28 7.90 22.67
C MET A 162 -1.12 8.87 21.83
N ILE A 163 -1.08 8.77 20.51
CA ILE A 163 -1.87 9.60 19.59
C ILE A 163 -3.36 9.45 19.87
N ARG A 164 -3.85 8.20 19.98
CA ARG A 164 -5.26 7.94 20.29
C ARG A 164 -5.70 8.53 21.64
N LYS A 165 -4.89 8.36 22.69
CA LYS A 165 -5.22 8.85 24.03
C LYS A 165 -5.20 10.38 24.11
N LYS A 166 -4.15 11.01 23.58
CA LYS A 166 -3.92 12.45 23.75
C LYS A 166 -4.68 13.29 22.73
N TYR A 167 -4.70 12.86 21.46
CA TYR A 167 -5.24 13.66 20.35
C TYR A 167 -6.57 13.13 19.79
N ARG A 168 -7.07 12.00 20.31
CA ARG A 168 -8.34 11.36 19.89
C ARG A 168 -8.35 10.93 18.41
N ILE A 169 -7.18 10.65 17.85
CA ILE A 169 -7.00 10.16 16.48
C ILE A 169 -6.67 8.68 16.55
N ASP A 170 -7.55 7.83 16.01
CA ASP A 170 -7.31 6.37 15.93
C ASP A 170 -6.78 5.99 14.56
N ILE A 171 -5.45 6.00 14.42
CA ILE A 171 -4.77 5.72 13.14
C ILE A 171 -5.04 4.31 12.59
N HIS A 172 -5.51 3.37 13.41
CA HIS A 172 -5.85 2.02 12.96
C HIS A 172 -7.23 1.95 12.27
N GLN A 173 -8.10 2.91 12.51
CA GLN A 173 -9.40 3.03 11.84
C GLN A 173 -9.34 3.88 10.58
N GLU A 174 -8.26 4.62 10.39
CA GLU A 174 -8.09 5.50 9.24
C GLU A 174 -7.67 4.72 7.98
N LYS A 175 -8.07 5.23 6.81
CA LYS A 175 -7.68 4.63 5.53
C LYS A 175 -6.19 4.77 5.31
N SER A 176 -5.54 3.73 4.81
CA SER A 176 -4.13 3.78 4.46
C SER A 176 -3.87 3.24 3.06
N LYS A 177 -2.77 3.74 2.45
CA LYS A 177 -2.16 3.16 1.27
C LYS A 177 -0.75 2.72 1.64
N LYS A 178 -0.38 1.52 1.22
CA LYS A 178 0.93 0.95 1.47
C LYS A 178 1.55 0.53 0.15
N TYR A 179 2.77 0.98 -0.08
CA TYR A 179 3.61 0.55 -1.19
C TYR A 179 4.71 -0.32 -0.63
N MET A 180 5.06 -1.40 -1.31
CA MET A 180 6.06 -2.36 -0.87
C MET A 180 7.05 -2.64 -2.00
N GLN A 181 8.30 -2.72 -1.63
CA GLN A 181 9.37 -3.25 -2.48
C GLN A 181 10.33 -4.09 -1.67
N VAL A 182 11.12 -4.93 -2.35
CA VAL A 182 12.23 -5.66 -1.74
C VAL A 182 13.51 -4.92 -2.09
N ILE A 183 14.34 -4.67 -1.09
CA ILE A 183 15.67 -4.10 -1.26
C ILE A 183 16.71 -5.13 -0.84
N VAL A 184 17.79 -5.23 -1.62
CA VAL A 184 18.91 -6.15 -1.35
C VAL A 184 20.08 -5.44 -0.65
N ASP A 185 20.20 -4.13 -0.87
CA ASP A 185 21.19 -3.27 -0.22
C ASP A 185 20.47 -2.44 0.86
N THR A 186 20.23 -3.05 2.02
CA THR A 186 19.62 -2.33 3.16
C THR A 186 20.59 -1.25 3.63
N PRO A 187 20.13 0.02 3.81
CA PRO A 187 20.98 1.08 4.33
C PRO A 187 21.67 0.66 5.63
N GLU A 188 22.95 0.96 5.77
CA GLU A 188 23.78 0.49 6.89
C GLU A 188 23.16 0.86 8.26
N GLU A 189 22.62 2.08 8.37
CA GLU A 189 21.93 2.55 9.57
C GLU A 189 20.72 1.69 9.95
N ILE A 190 20.13 1.00 8.99
CA ILE A 190 18.98 0.08 9.22
C ILE A 190 19.48 -1.35 9.42
N ALA A 191 20.45 -1.77 8.60
CA ALA A 191 21.02 -3.11 8.64
C ALA A 191 21.61 -3.43 10.01
N ASN A 192 22.28 -2.47 10.64
CA ASN A 192 22.86 -2.63 11.98
C ASN A 192 21.84 -3.03 13.06
N PHE A 193 20.55 -2.78 12.85
CA PHE A 193 19.49 -3.14 13.80
C PHE A 193 18.76 -4.43 13.44
N ILE A 194 18.34 -4.57 12.18
CA ILE A 194 17.34 -5.57 11.80
C ILE A 194 17.81 -6.59 10.78
N ALA A 195 18.96 -6.37 10.13
CA ALA A 195 19.49 -7.25 9.09
C ALA A 195 20.98 -7.49 9.32
N LYS A 196 21.49 -8.61 8.83
CA LYS A 196 22.92 -8.79 8.66
C LYS A 196 23.32 -8.12 7.35
N ASP A 197 24.61 -7.79 7.22
CA ASP A 197 25.15 -7.23 5.99
C ASP A 197 24.79 -8.10 4.78
N GLY A 198 24.19 -7.46 3.76
CA GLY A 198 23.72 -8.14 2.55
C GLY A 198 22.40 -8.92 2.68
N GLU A 199 21.73 -8.93 3.85
CA GLU A 199 20.40 -9.52 3.95
C GLU A 199 19.34 -8.59 3.36
N PRO A 200 18.40 -9.12 2.54
CA PRO A 200 17.34 -8.32 1.98
C PRO A 200 16.30 -7.90 3.02
N CYS A 201 15.67 -6.76 2.78
CA CYS A 201 14.53 -6.29 3.57
C CYS A 201 13.33 -5.98 2.68
N PHE A 202 12.14 -6.13 3.24
CA PHE A 202 10.96 -5.47 2.70
C PHE A 202 10.99 -4.01 3.13
N GLU A 203 10.85 -3.12 2.17
CA GLU A 203 10.68 -1.69 2.39
C GLU A 203 9.23 -1.31 2.12
N PHE A 204 8.64 -0.55 3.04
CA PHE A 204 7.28 -0.05 2.91
C PHE A 204 7.23 1.46 3.04
N ASP A 205 6.46 2.08 2.16
CA ASP A 205 5.97 3.45 2.29
C ASP A 205 4.46 3.40 2.59
N ARG A 206 4.06 3.78 3.81
CA ARG A 206 2.65 3.82 4.22
C ARG A 206 2.19 5.26 4.42
N TYR A 207 1.04 5.58 3.85
CA TYR A 207 0.36 6.84 4.03
C TYR A 207 -0.99 6.61 4.70
N THR A 208 -1.24 7.29 5.82
CA THR A 208 -2.52 7.25 6.54
C THR A 208 -3.28 8.54 6.25
N TYR A 209 -4.58 8.43 5.95
CA TYR A 209 -5.41 9.54 5.49
C TYR A 209 -6.56 9.77 6.43
N PHE A 210 -6.84 11.03 6.76
CA PHE A 210 -8.11 11.43 7.34
C PHE A 210 -9.28 11.21 6.37
N ALA A 211 -10.51 11.23 6.89
CA ALA A 211 -11.73 11.08 6.10
C ALA A 211 -11.85 12.15 4.99
N ASP A 212 -11.31 13.35 5.18
CA ASP A 212 -11.27 14.44 4.20
C ASP A 212 -10.16 14.28 3.13
N GLY A 213 -9.42 13.18 3.17
CA GLY A 213 -8.36 12.86 2.21
C GLY A 213 -7.00 13.53 2.48
N LYS A 214 -6.87 14.31 3.55
CA LYS A 214 -5.58 14.85 3.97
C LYS A 214 -4.71 13.75 4.55
N ILE A 215 -3.39 13.84 4.34
CA ILE A 215 -2.45 12.85 4.89
C ILE A 215 -2.17 13.22 6.35
N PHE A 216 -2.45 12.26 7.24
CA PHE A 216 -2.13 12.36 8.65
C PHE A 216 -0.66 12.06 8.92
N GLU A 217 -0.16 10.95 8.37
CA GLU A 217 1.23 10.51 8.53
C GLU A 217 1.78 9.86 7.26
N TYR A 218 3.09 9.92 7.12
CA TYR A 218 3.89 9.06 6.28
C TYR A 218 4.77 8.19 7.16
N VAL A 219 4.83 6.89 6.86
CA VAL A 219 5.64 5.93 7.63
C VAL A 219 6.53 5.16 6.68
N LYS A 220 7.83 5.19 6.96
CA LYS A 220 8.81 4.33 6.30
C LYS A 220 9.11 3.14 7.19
N ILE A 221 9.00 1.92 6.65
CA ILE A 221 9.18 0.69 7.43
C ILE A 221 10.12 -0.23 6.66
N PHE A 222 11.11 -0.76 7.37
CA PHE A 222 11.96 -1.85 6.89
C PHE A 222 11.70 -3.08 7.73
N ILE A 223 11.50 -4.22 7.09
CA ILE A 223 11.24 -5.49 7.77
C ILE A 223 12.22 -6.53 7.24
N ASN A 224 12.95 -7.19 8.12
CA ASN A 224 13.80 -8.30 7.71
C ASN A 224 12.97 -9.38 7.03
N TYR A 225 13.42 -9.84 5.87
CA TYR A 225 12.70 -10.79 5.01
C TYR A 225 12.25 -12.07 5.71
N LYS A 226 12.97 -12.50 6.76
CA LYS A 226 12.65 -13.71 7.54
C LYS A 226 11.31 -13.62 8.28
N TYR A 227 10.90 -12.40 8.66
CA TYR A 227 9.77 -12.20 9.57
C TYR A 227 8.51 -11.70 8.88
N TYR A 228 8.50 -11.62 7.54
CA TYR A 228 7.37 -11.12 6.80
C TYR A 228 7.07 -11.96 5.56
N SER A 229 5.79 -12.16 5.28
CA SER A 229 5.34 -12.76 4.03
C SER A 229 3.97 -12.21 3.62
N LEU A 230 3.71 -12.25 2.33
CA LEU A 230 2.40 -11.92 1.76
C LEU A 230 1.73 -13.18 1.22
N THR A 231 0.47 -13.37 1.56
CA THR A 231 -0.39 -14.35 0.92
C THR A 231 -1.35 -13.61 0.00
N ILE A 232 -1.29 -13.94 -1.28
CA ILE A 232 -2.15 -13.38 -2.32
C ILE A 232 -3.18 -14.45 -2.69
N LYS A 233 -4.47 -14.12 -2.57
CA LYS A 233 -5.57 -14.98 -3.01
C LYS A 233 -6.28 -14.30 -4.17
N ASP A 234 -6.55 -15.07 -5.21
CA ASP A 234 -7.26 -14.69 -6.43
C ASP A 234 -8.77 -14.83 -6.25
#